data_7c6f817588cae338c94338059677c4e7
#
_entry.id   7c6f817588cae338c94338059677c4e7
#
_cell.length_a   1.000
_cell.length_b   1.000
_cell.length_c   1.000
_cell.angle_alpha   90.00
_cell.angle_beta   90.00
_cell.angle_gamma   90.00
#
_symmetry.space_group_name_H-M   'P 1'
#
loop_
_entity.id
_entity.type
_entity.pdbx_description
1 polymer ?
#
loop_
_entity_poly.entity_id
_entity_poly.type
_entity_poly.pdbx_seq_one_letter_code
_entity_poly.pdbx_strand_id
1 'polypeptide(L)'
;IYQNALWIPYSQKPGVALQSHWNYSGIQDVDAWSNCPYVELFINDKSYGIVEPDSRTRRCTWKDIQWVPGVVKAVGLDADKKPVCSEKIESSGEPYAIEVTIEKPMPKPDGEQFVLRANASDAFIVTAKIVDKEGRWCPRADNLLNFEVEGEGVYKGSYNFYVTENKELSYHAPGDAELQAEGGLMRVAVRTTFNPGKIKVKVKSEGLVAG
;
A
#
# COMPACT_ATOMS: atom_id res chain seq x y z
N ILE A 1 3.39 8.37 5.10
CA ILE A 1 3.33 9.47 4.12
C ILE A 1 2.52 10.63 4.71
N TYR A 2 1.30 10.41 5.21
CA TYR A 2 0.46 11.46 5.80
C TYR A 2 1.12 12.18 6.99
N GLN A 3 1.86 11.46 7.82
CA GLN A 3 2.55 12.04 8.96
C GLN A 3 3.58 13.10 8.57
N ASN A 4 4.33 12.90 7.50
CA ASN A 4 5.36 13.86 7.08
C ASN A 4 4.77 15.20 6.65
N ALA A 5 3.60 15.22 5.99
CA ALA A 5 2.93 16.46 5.60
C ALA A 5 2.34 17.23 6.80
N LEU A 6 2.07 16.52 7.92
CA LEU A 6 1.45 17.10 9.12
C LEU A 6 2.47 17.58 10.17
N TRP A 7 3.63 16.92 10.27
CA TRP A 7 4.59 17.12 11.36
C TRP A 7 5.80 17.98 10.98
N ILE A 8 6.12 18.07 9.68
CA ILE A 8 7.21 18.93 9.21
C ILE A 8 6.65 20.33 8.94
N PRO A 9 7.18 21.39 9.55
CA PRO A 9 6.77 22.76 9.24
C PRO A 9 6.96 23.09 7.76
N TYR A 10 6.03 23.82 7.17
CA TYR A 10 6.10 24.28 5.78
C TYR A 10 7.44 24.96 5.44
N SER A 11 7.95 25.77 6.37
CA SER A 11 9.24 26.49 6.22
C SER A 11 10.45 25.56 6.07
N GLN A 12 10.34 24.30 6.56
CA GLN A 12 11.41 23.33 6.41
C GLN A 12 11.24 22.50 5.15
N LYS A 13 10.02 22.03 4.88
CA LYS A 13 9.71 21.20 3.70
C LYS A 13 8.24 21.28 3.35
N PRO A 14 7.85 21.91 2.23
CA PRO A 14 6.50 21.81 1.70
C PRO A 14 6.14 20.36 1.42
N GLY A 15 4.90 19.96 1.74
CA GLY A 15 4.43 18.61 1.51
C GLY A 15 2.92 18.56 1.28
N VAL A 16 2.52 17.66 0.41
CA VAL A 16 1.12 17.28 0.17
C VAL A 16 1.04 15.78 0.08
N ALA A 17 -0.03 15.18 0.60
CA ALA A 17 -0.30 13.76 0.54
C ALA A 17 -1.75 13.53 0.13
N LEU A 18 -1.96 12.68 -0.86
CA LEU A 18 -3.27 12.22 -1.31
C LEU A 18 -3.75 11.01 -0.48
N GLN A 19 -5.02 10.69 -0.56
CA GLN A 19 -5.57 9.41 -0.10
C GLN A 19 -4.82 8.21 -0.72
N SER A 20 -4.95 7.01 -0.15
CA SER A 20 -4.06 5.89 -0.44
C SER A 20 -4.11 5.35 -1.88
N HIS A 21 -5.22 5.49 -2.59
CA HIS A 21 -5.39 4.98 -3.96
C HIS A 21 -6.45 5.77 -4.74
N TRP A 22 -6.51 5.55 -6.06
CA TRP A 22 -7.52 6.11 -6.97
C TRP A 22 -8.28 5.02 -7.73
N ASN A 23 -8.79 4.00 -7.01
CA ASN A 23 -9.62 2.92 -7.55
C ASN A 23 -10.95 2.87 -6.79
N TYR A 24 -11.92 3.64 -7.25
CA TYR A 24 -13.25 3.75 -6.63
C TYR A 24 -14.36 3.47 -7.65
N SER A 25 -15.55 3.86 -7.35
CA SER A 25 -16.72 3.87 -8.26
C SER A 25 -17.72 4.93 -7.80
N GLY A 26 -18.45 5.50 -8.74
CA GLY A 26 -19.49 6.49 -8.44
C GLY A 26 -18.96 7.84 -7.98
N ILE A 27 -19.75 8.53 -7.16
CA ILE A 27 -19.42 9.84 -6.60
C ILE A 27 -18.79 9.66 -5.22
N GLN A 28 -17.75 10.44 -4.95
CA GLN A 28 -17.05 10.40 -3.66
C GLN A 28 -16.32 11.71 -3.37
N ASP A 29 -15.93 11.89 -2.14
CA ASP A 29 -15.05 12.98 -1.73
C ASP A 29 -13.59 12.59 -1.98
N VAL A 30 -12.79 13.56 -2.41
CA VAL A 30 -11.34 13.39 -2.56
C VAL A 30 -10.64 14.19 -1.48
N ASP A 31 -9.75 13.52 -0.75
CA ASP A 31 -9.01 14.12 0.34
C ASP A 31 -7.51 14.23 0.05
N ALA A 32 -6.95 15.34 0.46
CA ALA A 32 -5.51 15.53 0.57
C ALA A 32 -5.15 16.18 1.91
N TRP A 33 -3.94 15.95 2.38
CA TRP A 33 -3.38 16.59 3.57
C TRP A 33 -2.14 17.37 3.19
N SER A 34 -2.00 18.59 3.72
CA SER A 34 -0.86 19.43 3.36
C SER A 34 -0.46 20.38 4.48
N ASN A 35 0.83 20.67 4.57
CA ASN A 35 1.35 21.78 5.36
C ASN A 35 1.43 23.08 4.55
N CYS A 36 1.15 23.06 3.23
CA CYS A 36 1.12 24.24 2.38
C CYS A 36 -0.04 25.19 2.71
N PRO A 37 0.03 26.49 2.38
CA PRO A 37 -1.07 27.43 2.49
C PRO A 37 -2.31 27.03 1.68
N TYR A 38 -2.13 26.52 0.47
CA TYR A 38 -3.20 26.09 -0.42
C TYR A 38 -2.87 24.78 -1.11
N VAL A 39 -3.90 24.07 -1.57
CA VAL A 39 -3.76 22.84 -2.39
C VAL A 39 -4.73 22.91 -3.56
N GLU A 40 -4.26 22.58 -4.76
CA GLU A 40 -5.09 22.42 -5.95
C GLU A 40 -5.16 20.94 -6.35
N LEU A 41 -6.38 20.47 -6.65
CA LEU A 41 -6.61 19.11 -7.11
C LEU A 41 -6.78 19.08 -8.62
N PHE A 42 -6.12 18.11 -9.25
CA PHE A 42 -6.31 17.78 -10.66
C PHE A 42 -6.70 16.32 -10.81
N ILE A 43 -7.63 16.05 -11.74
CA ILE A 43 -7.97 14.70 -12.19
C ILE A 43 -7.89 14.69 -13.71
N ASN A 44 -7.00 13.85 -14.26
CA ASN A 44 -6.70 13.82 -15.69
C ASN A 44 -6.44 15.22 -16.25
N ASP A 45 -5.57 15.97 -15.58
CA ASP A 45 -5.16 17.35 -15.89
C ASP A 45 -6.26 18.41 -15.79
N LYS A 46 -7.50 18.05 -15.47
CA LYS A 46 -8.58 19.01 -15.20
C LYS A 46 -8.49 19.46 -13.74
N SER A 47 -8.45 20.78 -13.52
CA SER A 47 -8.50 21.36 -12.17
C SER A 47 -9.89 21.24 -11.56
N TYR A 48 -9.93 20.88 -10.28
CA TYR A 48 -11.12 20.86 -9.41
C TYR A 48 -11.08 21.97 -8.38
N GLY A 49 -10.16 22.91 -8.55
CA GLY A 49 -10.07 24.13 -7.74
C GLY A 49 -9.09 24.02 -6.58
N ILE A 50 -8.89 25.19 -5.97
CA ILE A 50 -7.94 25.40 -4.87
C ILE A 50 -8.71 25.38 -3.54
N VAL A 51 -8.20 24.66 -2.55
CA VAL A 51 -8.74 24.58 -1.20
C VAL A 51 -7.64 24.96 -0.20
N GLU A 52 -8.01 25.71 0.83
CA GLU A 52 -7.17 25.97 2.00
C GLU A 52 -7.29 24.79 2.96
N PRO A 53 -6.17 24.18 3.42
CA PRO A 53 -6.22 23.10 4.40
C PRO A 53 -6.86 23.55 5.72
N ASP A 54 -7.73 22.73 6.29
CA ASP A 54 -8.26 22.96 7.63
C ASP A 54 -7.14 23.22 8.63
N SER A 55 -7.28 24.24 9.47
CA SER A 55 -6.21 24.72 10.35
C SER A 55 -5.74 23.68 11.37
N ARG A 56 -6.61 22.76 11.79
CA ARG A 56 -6.35 21.75 12.81
C ARG A 56 -5.96 20.40 12.22
N THR A 57 -6.70 19.95 11.20
CA THR A 57 -6.51 18.60 10.61
C THR A 57 -5.58 18.60 9.42
N ARG A 58 -5.28 19.79 8.86
CA ARG A 58 -4.49 19.98 7.64
C ARG A 58 -5.07 19.28 6.41
N ARG A 59 -6.36 18.97 6.44
CA ARG A 59 -7.10 18.27 5.41
C ARG A 59 -7.74 19.25 4.44
N CYS A 60 -7.64 18.94 3.16
CA CYS A 60 -8.39 19.52 2.07
C CYS A 60 -9.39 18.47 1.57
N THR A 61 -10.63 18.86 1.32
CA THR A 61 -11.65 17.94 0.80
C THR A 61 -12.33 18.57 -0.41
N TRP A 62 -12.35 17.88 -1.52
CA TRP A 62 -13.16 18.19 -2.69
C TRP A 62 -14.34 17.23 -2.71
N LYS A 63 -15.54 17.78 -2.63
CA LYS A 63 -16.77 17.01 -2.48
C LYS A 63 -17.38 16.62 -3.81
N ASP A 64 -18.17 15.55 -3.79
CA ASP A 64 -19.04 15.11 -4.88
C ASP A 64 -18.29 14.90 -6.21
N ILE A 65 -17.08 14.37 -6.16
CA ILE A 65 -16.25 14.11 -7.32
C ILE A 65 -16.71 12.81 -7.98
N GLN A 66 -17.16 12.89 -9.24
CA GLN A 66 -17.41 11.69 -10.04
C GLN A 66 -16.09 10.99 -10.34
N TRP A 67 -15.97 9.74 -9.89
CA TRP A 67 -14.77 8.95 -10.16
C TRP A 67 -14.65 8.65 -11.67
N VAL A 68 -13.44 8.82 -12.17
CA VAL A 68 -13.00 8.40 -13.51
C VAL A 68 -11.61 7.78 -13.39
N PRO A 69 -11.29 6.74 -14.21
CA PRO A 69 -9.95 6.17 -14.20
C PRO A 69 -8.90 7.18 -14.67
N GLY A 70 -7.67 7.03 -14.23
CA GLY A 70 -6.54 7.86 -14.63
C GLY A 70 -5.76 8.41 -13.45
N VAL A 71 -5.28 9.64 -13.57
CA VAL A 71 -4.36 10.27 -12.62
C VAL A 71 -5.09 11.29 -11.77
N VAL A 72 -5.00 11.16 -10.45
CA VAL A 72 -5.32 12.23 -9.50
C VAL A 72 -4.01 12.84 -9.00
N LYS A 73 -3.93 14.17 -8.99
CA LYS A 73 -2.74 14.92 -8.59
C LYS A 73 -3.14 16.05 -7.66
N ALA A 74 -2.51 16.14 -6.51
CA ALA A 74 -2.60 17.29 -5.61
C ALA A 74 -1.32 18.13 -5.73
N VAL A 75 -1.49 19.43 -5.84
CA VAL A 75 -0.39 20.41 -5.94
C VAL A 75 -0.47 21.33 -4.74
N GLY A 76 0.55 21.27 -3.88
CA GLY A 76 0.73 22.23 -2.79
C GLY A 76 1.22 23.57 -3.34
N LEU A 77 0.57 24.65 -2.90
CA LEU A 77 0.84 26.01 -3.33
C LEU A 77 1.30 26.86 -2.15
N ASP A 78 2.15 27.86 -2.43
CA ASP A 78 2.56 28.89 -1.47
C ASP A 78 1.47 29.96 -1.25
N ALA A 79 1.80 31.02 -0.49
CA ALA A 79 0.90 32.13 -0.23
C ALA A 79 0.54 32.94 -1.49
N ASP A 80 1.42 32.94 -2.50
CA ASP A 80 1.21 33.58 -3.81
C ASP A 80 0.53 32.65 -4.81
N LYS A 81 0.08 31.46 -4.36
CA LYS A 81 -0.52 30.40 -5.19
C LYS A 81 0.42 29.83 -6.24
N LYS A 82 1.74 29.85 -6.00
CA LYS A 82 2.73 29.19 -6.86
C LYS A 82 2.96 27.74 -6.41
N PRO A 83 3.12 26.78 -7.34
CA PRO A 83 3.39 25.39 -7.02
C PRO A 83 4.72 25.22 -6.27
N VAL A 84 4.73 24.49 -5.16
CA VAL A 84 5.93 24.18 -4.35
C VAL A 84 6.17 22.71 -4.13
N CYS A 85 5.14 21.88 -4.22
CA CYS A 85 5.25 20.43 -4.14
C CYS A 85 4.05 19.78 -4.84
N SER A 86 4.13 18.48 -5.12
CA SER A 86 2.98 17.73 -5.64
C SER A 86 3.11 16.24 -5.32
N GLU A 87 1.96 15.58 -5.26
CA GLU A 87 1.84 14.12 -5.25
C GLU A 87 0.82 13.70 -6.30
N LYS A 88 1.02 12.53 -6.89
CA LYS A 88 0.08 11.93 -7.84
C LYS A 88 -0.14 10.46 -7.51
N ILE A 89 -1.36 10.01 -7.76
CA ILE A 89 -1.76 8.60 -7.70
C ILE A 89 -2.44 8.27 -9.03
N GLU A 90 -2.23 7.06 -9.51
CA GLU A 90 -2.84 6.57 -10.74
C GLU A 90 -3.72 5.37 -10.43
N SER A 91 -4.89 5.29 -11.06
CA SER A 91 -5.73 4.10 -10.97
C SER A 91 -5.06 2.91 -11.64
N SER A 92 -5.17 1.74 -11.05
CA SER A 92 -4.76 0.48 -11.70
C SER A 92 -5.82 -0.04 -12.66
N GLY A 93 -5.38 -0.89 -13.57
CA GLY A 93 -6.23 -1.76 -14.36
C GLY A 93 -6.64 -3.04 -13.61
N GLU A 94 -7.01 -4.07 -14.39
CA GLU A 94 -7.36 -5.38 -13.85
C GLU A 94 -6.14 -6.09 -13.24
N PRO A 95 -6.33 -6.89 -12.18
CA PRO A 95 -5.30 -7.75 -11.60
C PRO A 95 -4.62 -8.62 -12.67
N TYR A 96 -3.29 -8.64 -12.68
CA TYR A 96 -2.52 -9.38 -13.68
C TYR A 96 -1.41 -10.25 -13.09
N ALA A 97 -0.67 -9.76 -12.11
CA ALA A 97 0.49 -10.45 -11.55
C ALA A 97 0.59 -10.25 -10.03
N ILE A 98 1.42 -11.08 -9.41
CA ILE A 98 1.76 -10.98 -7.99
C ILE A 98 3.21 -10.51 -7.89
N GLU A 99 3.44 -9.35 -7.28
CA GLU A 99 4.76 -8.87 -6.88
C GLU A 99 5.06 -9.36 -5.47
N VAL A 100 6.15 -10.12 -5.30
CA VAL A 100 6.56 -10.65 -3.99
C VAL A 100 7.79 -9.91 -3.49
N THR A 101 7.72 -9.39 -2.28
CA THR A 101 8.82 -8.68 -1.63
C THR A 101 9.09 -9.24 -0.24
N ILE A 102 10.36 -9.25 0.16
CA ILE A 102 10.79 -9.56 1.52
C ILE A 102 11.03 -8.25 2.24
N GLU A 103 10.29 -8.02 3.34
CA GLU A 103 10.52 -6.85 4.16
C GLU A 103 11.81 -7.01 4.94
N LYS A 104 12.75 -6.11 4.68
CA LYS A 104 13.97 -6.04 5.46
C LYS A 104 13.65 -5.46 6.83
N PRO A 105 14.04 -6.12 7.92
CA PRO A 105 13.93 -5.53 9.25
C PRO A 105 14.67 -4.18 9.31
N MET A 106 14.20 -3.29 10.18
CA MET A 106 14.89 -2.04 10.39
C MET A 106 16.33 -2.29 10.88
N PRO A 107 17.31 -1.47 10.46
CA PRO A 107 18.66 -1.53 11.02
C PRO A 107 18.59 -1.40 12.54
N LYS A 108 19.48 -2.10 13.24
CA LYS A 108 19.64 -1.91 14.68
C LYS A 108 20.05 -0.46 15.01
N PRO A 109 19.81 0.02 16.23
CA PRO A 109 20.18 1.38 16.64
C PRO A 109 21.67 1.71 16.46
N ASP A 110 22.55 0.71 16.48
CA ASP A 110 23.99 0.81 16.24
C ASP A 110 24.39 0.84 14.75
N GLY A 111 23.43 0.75 13.84
CA GLY A 111 23.65 0.73 12.40
C GLY A 111 24.00 -0.64 11.82
N GLU A 112 24.08 -1.70 12.64
CA GLU A 112 24.25 -3.05 12.13
C GLU A 112 23.07 -3.46 11.27
N GLN A 113 23.37 -4.02 10.10
CA GLN A 113 22.32 -4.62 9.25
C GLN A 113 21.79 -5.90 9.90
N PHE A 114 20.50 -6.09 9.81
CA PHE A 114 19.89 -7.35 10.25
C PHE A 114 20.38 -8.49 9.36
N VAL A 115 20.95 -9.51 10.02
CA VAL A 115 21.35 -10.76 9.38
C VAL A 115 20.41 -11.86 9.85
N LEU A 116 19.73 -12.49 8.91
CA LEU A 116 18.86 -13.63 9.18
C LEU A 116 19.73 -14.84 9.57
N ARG A 117 19.53 -15.39 10.77
CA ARG A 117 20.31 -16.50 11.33
C ARG A 117 19.55 -17.80 11.27
N ALA A 118 20.25 -18.90 11.05
CA ALA A 118 19.69 -20.25 11.13
C ALA A 118 19.58 -20.71 12.59
N ASN A 119 18.66 -20.11 13.35
CA ASN A 119 18.48 -20.34 14.79
C ASN A 119 17.06 -20.79 15.17
N ALA A 120 16.23 -21.11 14.17
CA ALA A 120 14.83 -21.48 14.32
C ALA A 120 13.98 -20.46 15.12
N SER A 121 14.45 -19.23 15.22
CA SER A 121 13.79 -18.11 15.94
C SER A 121 13.63 -16.88 15.08
N ASP A 122 14.66 -16.54 14.27
CA ASP A 122 14.60 -15.41 13.37
C ASP A 122 13.50 -15.62 12.32
N ALA A 123 12.76 -14.55 12.03
CA ALA A 123 11.67 -14.56 11.05
C ALA A 123 11.71 -13.30 10.20
N PHE A 124 11.07 -13.38 9.04
CA PHE A 124 10.89 -12.25 8.13
C PHE A 124 9.47 -12.25 7.57
N ILE A 125 9.06 -11.09 7.09
CA ILE A 125 7.75 -10.91 6.47
C ILE A 125 7.90 -10.95 4.96
N VAL A 126 7.04 -11.71 4.32
CA VAL A 126 6.85 -11.73 2.87
C VAL A 126 5.56 -11.00 2.56
N THR A 127 5.64 -10.00 1.69
CA THR A 127 4.48 -9.25 1.20
C THR A 127 4.22 -9.66 -0.25
N ALA A 128 3.03 -10.16 -0.50
CA ALA A 128 2.47 -10.36 -1.83
C ALA A 128 1.57 -9.16 -2.17
N LYS A 129 1.81 -8.53 -3.30
CA LYS A 129 1.05 -7.39 -3.80
C LYS A 129 0.51 -7.72 -5.19
N ILE A 130 -0.81 -7.60 -5.36
CA ILE A 130 -1.46 -7.81 -6.65
C ILE A 130 -1.32 -6.54 -7.47
N VAL A 131 -0.81 -6.69 -8.69
CA VAL A 131 -0.53 -5.59 -9.61
C VAL A 131 -1.17 -5.83 -10.97
N ASP A 132 -1.43 -4.76 -11.69
CA ASP A 132 -1.86 -4.81 -13.09
C ASP A 132 -0.68 -5.03 -14.05
N LYS A 133 -0.94 -5.00 -15.36
CA LYS A 133 0.10 -5.21 -16.40
C LYS A 133 1.20 -4.17 -16.39
N GLU A 134 0.91 -2.98 -15.90
CA GLU A 134 1.86 -1.87 -15.78
C GLU A 134 2.57 -1.84 -14.41
N GLY A 135 2.33 -2.84 -13.56
CA GLY A 135 2.93 -2.94 -12.23
C GLY A 135 2.28 -2.02 -11.18
N ARG A 136 1.10 -1.45 -11.45
CA ARG A 136 0.38 -0.60 -10.48
C ARG A 136 -0.40 -1.48 -9.52
N TRP A 137 -0.39 -1.12 -8.25
CA TRP A 137 -1.12 -1.81 -7.20
C TRP A 137 -2.63 -1.82 -7.47
N CYS A 138 -3.27 -3.00 -7.34
CA CYS A 138 -4.70 -3.21 -7.47
C CYS A 138 -5.39 -3.24 -6.08
N PRO A 139 -5.77 -2.09 -5.51
CA PRO A 139 -6.23 -2.00 -4.12
C PRO A 139 -7.62 -2.59 -3.87
N ARG A 140 -8.29 -3.05 -4.90
CA ARG A 140 -9.60 -3.71 -4.80
C ARG A 140 -9.54 -5.22 -5.09
N ALA A 141 -8.34 -5.74 -5.34
CA ALA A 141 -8.17 -7.16 -5.58
C ALA A 141 -8.29 -7.95 -4.26
N ASP A 142 -9.04 -9.03 -4.30
CA ASP A 142 -9.33 -9.93 -3.18
C ASP A 142 -9.03 -11.39 -3.53
N ASN A 143 -8.17 -11.62 -4.53
CA ASN A 143 -7.80 -12.96 -4.99
C ASN A 143 -7.30 -13.83 -3.84
N LEU A 144 -7.63 -15.13 -3.90
CA LEU A 144 -7.07 -16.15 -3.02
C LEU A 144 -5.62 -16.43 -3.42
N LEU A 145 -4.69 -16.20 -2.50
CA LEU A 145 -3.25 -16.38 -2.69
C LEU A 145 -2.78 -17.65 -2.00
N ASN A 146 -2.07 -18.52 -2.72
CA ASN A 146 -1.42 -19.71 -2.17
C ASN A 146 0.07 -19.48 -2.00
N PHE A 147 0.59 -19.67 -0.77
CA PHE A 147 1.98 -19.46 -0.39
C PHE A 147 2.72 -20.79 -0.25
N GLU A 148 3.78 -20.96 -1.03
CA GLU A 148 4.67 -22.12 -0.98
C GLU A 148 6.05 -21.69 -0.46
N VAL A 149 6.57 -22.39 0.57
CA VAL A 149 7.91 -22.15 1.11
C VAL A 149 8.78 -23.39 0.89
N GLU A 150 9.91 -23.22 0.21
CA GLU A 150 10.89 -24.27 -0.07
C GLU A 150 12.22 -23.97 0.65
N GLY A 151 12.96 -25.03 1.02
CA GLY A 151 14.28 -24.94 1.66
C GLY A 151 14.22 -24.76 3.18
N GLU A 152 15.14 -23.96 3.75
CA GLU A 152 15.36 -23.85 5.19
C GLU A 152 14.44 -22.82 5.86
N GLY A 153 13.19 -22.74 5.41
CA GLY A 153 12.12 -21.88 5.93
C GLY A 153 10.91 -22.66 6.42
N VAL A 154 10.33 -22.18 7.51
CA VAL A 154 9.06 -22.69 8.05
C VAL A 154 7.99 -21.64 7.85
N TYR A 155 6.99 -21.95 7.04
CA TYR A 155 5.82 -21.11 6.86
C TYR A 155 5.07 -20.95 8.19
N LYS A 156 4.74 -19.72 8.53
CA LYS A 156 3.98 -19.37 9.74
C LYS A 156 2.61 -18.79 9.42
N GLY A 157 2.42 -18.36 8.17
CA GLY A 157 1.17 -17.80 7.71
C GLY A 157 0.89 -16.40 8.21
N SER A 158 -0.37 -16.08 8.20
CA SER A 158 -0.94 -14.83 8.67
C SER A 158 -2.30 -15.11 9.31
N TYR A 159 -3.00 -14.04 9.63
CA TYR A 159 -4.38 -14.08 10.12
C TYR A 159 -5.15 -12.94 9.48
N ASN A 160 -6.25 -13.25 8.82
CA ASN A 160 -7.17 -12.24 8.31
C ASN A 160 -8.60 -12.74 8.29
N PHE A 161 -9.53 -11.79 8.28
CA PHE A 161 -10.95 -12.05 8.08
C PHE A 161 -11.32 -11.90 6.61
N TYR A 162 -12.33 -12.64 6.19
CA TYR A 162 -12.96 -12.47 4.88
C TYR A 162 -14.45 -12.71 5.00
N VAL A 163 -15.21 -12.25 4.02
CA VAL A 163 -16.66 -12.45 3.94
C VAL A 163 -16.94 -13.56 2.94
N THR A 164 -17.61 -14.60 3.38
CA THR A 164 -18.01 -15.73 2.53
C THR A 164 -19.07 -15.31 1.50
N GLU A 165 -19.31 -16.15 0.51
CA GLU A 165 -20.40 -15.96 -0.48
C GLU A 165 -21.77 -15.79 0.18
N ASN A 166 -22.01 -16.45 1.33
CA ASN A 166 -23.21 -16.34 2.12
C ASN A 166 -23.28 -15.09 2.99
N LYS A 167 -22.31 -14.15 2.83
CA LYS A 167 -22.17 -12.93 3.64
C LYS A 167 -21.90 -13.17 5.12
N GLU A 168 -21.35 -14.31 5.46
CA GLU A 168 -20.88 -14.64 6.81
C GLU A 168 -19.41 -14.25 6.97
N LEU A 169 -19.05 -13.75 8.14
CA LEU A 169 -17.66 -13.47 8.49
C LEU A 169 -16.93 -14.77 8.78
N SER A 170 -15.82 -15.00 8.10
CA SER A 170 -14.91 -16.11 8.33
C SER A 170 -13.48 -15.61 8.50
N TYR A 171 -12.54 -16.51 8.74
CA TYR A 171 -11.13 -16.14 8.91
C TYR A 171 -10.20 -17.25 8.44
N HIS A 172 -8.99 -16.83 8.02
CA HIS A 172 -7.85 -17.71 7.83
C HIS A 172 -7.01 -17.73 9.11
N ALA A 173 -6.66 -18.92 9.57
CA ALA A 173 -5.85 -19.09 10.75
C ALA A 173 -4.34 -19.04 10.45
N PRO A 174 -3.50 -18.72 11.44
CA PRO A 174 -2.05 -18.89 11.28
C PRO A 174 -1.70 -20.33 10.86
N GLY A 175 -0.93 -20.46 9.78
CA GLY A 175 -0.57 -21.76 9.20
C GLY A 175 -1.35 -22.12 7.93
N ASP A 176 -2.49 -21.48 7.67
CA ASP A 176 -3.19 -21.67 6.39
C ASP A 176 -2.30 -21.16 5.25
N ALA A 177 -2.10 -22.01 4.24
CA ALA A 177 -1.29 -21.66 3.07
C ALA A 177 -2.06 -20.81 2.05
N GLU A 178 -3.38 -20.88 2.08
CA GLU A 178 -4.28 -20.11 1.24
C GLU A 178 -4.89 -18.96 2.03
N LEU A 179 -4.65 -17.74 1.57
CA LEU A 179 -5.08 -16.51 2.24
C LEU A 179 -5.69 -15.55 1.24
N GLN A 180 -6.84 -15.00 1.56
CA GLN A 180 -7.49 -13.99 0.73
C GLN A 180 -6.74 -12.66 0.85
N ALA A 181 -6.42 -12.02 -0.28
CA ALA A 181 -5.82 -10.70 -0.27
C ALA A 181 -6.79 -9.66 0.28
N GLU A 182 -6.29 -8.76 1.10
CA GLU A 182 -7.01 -7.58 1.58
C GLU A 182 -6.48 -6.33 0.89
N GLY A 183 -7.33 -5.66 0.12
CA GLY A 183 -6.91 -4.49 -0.63
C GLY A 183 -5.75 -4.77 -1.59
N GLY A 184 -5.72 -5.94 -2.22
CA GLY A 184 -4.65 -6.35 -3.13
C GLY A 184 -3.32 -6.68 -2.47
N LEU A 185 -3.31 -6.90 -1.15
CA LEU A 185 -2.12 -7.20 -0.37
C LEU A 185 -2.35 -8.41 0.55
N MET A 186 -1.30 -9.19 0.77
CA MET A 186 -1.24 -10.19 1.83
C MET A 186 0.18 -10.30 2.35
N ARG A 187 0.31 -10.41 3.67
CA ARG A 187 1.60 -10.51 4.37
C ARG A 187 1.64 -11.78 5.18
N VAL A 188 2.71 -12.54 5.05
CA VAL A 188 2.90 -13.78 5.80
C VAL A 188 4.27 -13.78 6.48
N ALA A 189 4.36 -14.47 7.61
CA ALA A 189 5.62 -14.69 8.30
C ALA A 189 6.26 -16.02 7.87
N VAL A 190 7.58 -15.99 7.68
CA VAL A 190 8.42 -17.17 7.46
C VAL A 190 9.53 -17.17 8.49
N ARG A 191 9.72 -18.29 9.19
CA ARG A 191 10.73 -18.47 10.21
C ARG A 191 11.86 -19.35 9.69
N THR A 192 13.10 -19.08 10.08
CA THR A 192 14.27 -19.93 9.76
C THR A 192 14.22 -21.30 10.46
N THR A 193 14.97 -22.27 9.95
CA THR A 193 15.31 -23.52 10.64
C THR A 193 16.64 -23.40 11.39
N PHE A 194 17.12 -24.49 11.97
CA PHE A 194 18.49 -24.57 12.52
C PHE A 194 19.56 -24.78 11.46
N ASN A 195 19.19 -25.13 10.24
CA ASN A 195 20.12 -25.42 9.17
C ASN A 195 20.38 -24.17 8.33
N PRO A 196 21.65 -23.78 8.11
CA PRO A 196 21.97 -22.75 7.15
C PRO A 196 21.58 -23.19 5.72
N GLY A 197 20.97 -22.27 4.96
CA GLY A 197 20.55 -22.62 3.59
C GLY A 197 19.78 -21.49 2.93
N LYS A 198 19.16 -21.81 1.78
CA LYS A 198 18.30 -20.89 1.03
C LYS A 198 16.85 -21.11 1.41
N ILE A 199 16.11 -20.02 1.45
CA ILE A 199 14.65 -20.03 1.58
C ILE A 199 14.10 -19.43 0.29
N LYS A 200 13.15 -20.11 -0.33
CA LYS A 200 12.41 -19.62 -1.50
C LYS A 200 10.95 -19.59 -1.17
N VAL A 201 10.32 -18.46 -1.47
CA VAL A 201 8.87 -18.30 -1.34
C VAL A 201 8.29 -18.05 -2.71
N LYS A 202 7.25 -18.78 -3.05
CA LYS A 202 6.42 -18.58 -4.24
C LYS A 202 5.01 -18.25 -3.81
N VAL A 203 4.36 -17.36 -4.55
CA VAL A 203 2.96 -17.02 -4.35
C VAL A 203 2.21 -17.22 -5.65
N LYS A 204 1.11 -17.96 -5.60
CA LYS A 204 0.27 -18.29 -6.74
C LYS A 204 -1.17 -17.85 -6.50
N SER A 205 -1.88 -17.56 -7.55
CA SER A 205 -3.33 -17.32 -7.56
C SER A 205 -3.89 -17.69 -8.92
N GLU A 206 -5.13 -18.13 -8.96
CA GLU A 206 -5.81 -18.42 -10.22
C GLU A 206 -5.92 -17.14 -11.06
N GLY A 207 -5.60 -17.24 -12.35
CA GLY A 207 -5.69 -16.13 -13.30
C GLY A 207 -4.59 -15.08 -13.21
N LEU A 208 -3.63 -15.20 -12.27
CA LEU A 208 -2.53 -14.25 -12.11
C LEU A 208 -1.18 -14.89 -12.46
N VAL A 209 -0.25 -14.08 -12.97
CA VAL A 209 1.15 -14.47 -13.10
C VAL A 209 1.74 -14.60 -11.69
N ALA A 210 2.34 -15.76 -11.39
CA ALA A 210 2.92 -16.07 -10.08
C ALA A 210 4.11 -15.16 -9.74
N GLY A 211 4.26 -14.86 -8.46
CA GLY A 211 5.37 -14.13 -7.86
C GLY A 211 6.36 -15.04 -7.10
#